data_5242ba865841bfcc8d746f63ec2f79b2
#
_entry.id   5242ba865841bfcc8d746f63ec2f79b2
#
_cell.length_a   1.000
_cell.length_b   1.000
_cell.length_c   1.000
_cell.angle_alpha   90.00
_cell.angle_beta   90.00
_cell.angle_gamma   90.00
#
_symmetry.space_group_name_H-M   'P 1'
#
loop_
_entity.id
_entity.type
_entity.pdbx_description
1 polymer ?
#
loop_
_entity_poly.entity_id
_entity_poly.type
_entity_poly.pdbx_seq_one_letter_code
_entity_poly.pdbx_strand_id
1 'polypeptide(L)'
;MKFLYLHGLGQKPDSWDRVIKETKVSDSSVCLSLAEMLEDKAATYGELYAAFSGECDKEHDEIVLCGLSLGAVLALNYAIDHPDKIKALVLIAAQYKMPKKLLKFQNMLFRFMPNATFKQFGFKKADVISLCGTMAELDFRDSLCKVSCPVLIVCGEKDNANKKASKELAGYLSDSHFYELLKAGHEANIESPEELATVLQEFYNSVE
;
A
#
# COMPACT_ATOMS: atom_id res chain seq x y z
N MET A 1 19.67 5.94 -0.99
CA MET A 1 18.28 5.81 -0.50
C MET A 1 17.50 4.97 -1.50
N LYS A 2 16.69 4.03 -1.05
CA LYS A 2 15.90 3.10 -1.89
C LYS A 2 14.42 3.40 -1.77
N PHE A 3 13.68 3.35 -2.89
CA PHE A 3 12.24 3.54 -2.95
C PHE A 3 11.56 2.21 -3.25
N LEU A 4 10.78 1.69 -2.31
CA LEU A 4 10.05 0.44 -2.46
C LEU A 4 8.56 0.73 -2.67
N TYR A 5 8.05 0.30 -3.81
CA TYR A 5 6.64 0.45 -4.18
C TYR A 5 5.89 -0.86 -3.95
N LEU A 6 4.67 -0.76 -3.45
CA LEU A 6 3.79 -1.88 -3.14
C LEU A 6 2.44 -1.66 -3.82
N HIS A 7 2.10 -2.56 -4.72
CA HIS A 7 0.83 -2.50 -5.44
C HIS A 7 -0.36 -2.96 -4.59
N GLY A 8 -1.59 -2.64 -5.03
CA GLY A 8 -2.82 -3.11 -4.41
C GLY A 8 -3.12 -4.58 -4.72
N LEU A 9 -4.07 -5.15 -3.96
CA LEU A 9 -4.61 -6.47 -4.28
C LEU A 9 -5.33 -6.40 -5.64
N GLY A 10 -5.00 -7.29 -6.54
CA GLY A 10 -5.53 -7.28 -7.91
C GLY A 10 -4.68 -6.51 -8.92
N GLN A 11 -3.53 -6.01 -8.52
CA GLN A 11 -2.52 -5.38 -9.38
C GLN A 11 -1.25 -6.23 -9.46
N LYS A 12 -0.31 -5.80 -10.30
CA LYS A 12 1.04 -6.33 -10.45
C LYS A 12 2.07 -5.21 -10.34
N PRO A 13 3.37 -5.50 -10.23
CA PRO A 13 4.42 -4.47 -10.15
C PRO A 13 4.38 -3.45 -11.29
N ASP A 14 4.08 -3.88 -12.51
CA ASP A 14 3.99 -3.02 -13.71
C ASP A 14 2.91 -1.94 -13.64
N SER A 15 1.97 -2.05 -12.71
CA SER A 15 0.98 -1.00 -12.44
C SER A 15 1.60 0.32 -11.96
N TRP A 16 2.85 0.30 -11.52
CA TRP A 16 3.59 1.47 -11.07
C TRP A 16 4.53 2.06 -12.11
N ASP A 17 4.75 1.38 -13.26
CA ASP A 17 5.76 1.77 -14.25
C ASP A 17 5.60 3.20 -14.75
N ARG A 18 4.35 3.64 -15.01
CA ARG A 18 4.09 5.02 -15.46
C ARG A 18 4.43 6.05 -14.39
N VAL A 19 4.03 5.80 -13.15
CA VAL A 19 4.30 6.70 -12.03
C VAL A 19 5.82 6.80 -11.79
N ILE A 20 6.49 5.66 -11.66
CA ILE A 20 7.93 5.59 -11.38
C ILE A 20 8.73 6.29 -12.48
N LYS A 21 8.37 6.07 -13.75
CA LYS A 21 9.06 6.67 -14.90
C LYS A 21 9.01 8.20 -14.89
N GLU A 22 7.92 8.78 -14.40
CA GLU A 22 7.74 10.24 -14.34
C GLU A 22 8.42 10.86 -13.10
N THR A 23 8.91 10.05 -12.15
CA THR A 23 9.67 10.53 -10.98
C THR A 23 11.17 10.54 -11.27
N LYS A 24 11.93 11.43 -10.57
CA LYS A 24 13.39 11.50 -10.67
C LYS A 24 14.10 10.39 -9.88
N VAL A 25 13.35 9.56 -9.16
CA VAL A 25 13.88 8.46 -8.34
C VAL A 25 13.79 7.09 -9.01
N SER A 26 13.46 7.04 -10.30
CA SER A 26 13.23 5.80 -11.06
C SER A 26 14.38 4.80 -10.94
N ASP A 27 15.64 5.25 -11.02
CA ASP A 27 16.82 4.37 -10.94
C ASP A 27 17.03 3.73 -9.55
N SER A 28 16.42 4.31 -8.52
CA SER A 28 16.48 3.83 -7.13
C SER A 28 15.17 3.17 -6.69
N SER A 29 14.21 2.99 -7.61
CA SER A 29 12.87 2.49 -7.33
C SER A 29 12.72 1.01 -7.70
N VAL A 30 12.03 0.27 -6.86
CA VAL A 30 11.62 -1.12 -7.11
C VAL A 30 10.18 -1.30 -6.69
N CYS A 31 9.35 -1.86 -7.57
CA CYS A 31 8.02 -2.34 -7.18
C CYS A 31 8.07 -3.83 -6.85
N LEU A 32 7.70 -4.17 -5.63
CA LEU A 32 7.72 -5.54 -5.12
C LEU A 32 6.45 -6.29 -5.54
N SER A 33 6.61 -7.56 -5.95
CA SER A 33 5.50 -8.43 -6.34
C SER A 33 4.90 -9.12 -5.12
N LEU A 34 3.69 -8.71 -4.72
CA LEU A 34 2.99 -9.33 -3.58
C LEU A 34 2.66 -10.82 -3.82
N ALA A 35 2.41 -11.19 -5.08
CA ALA A 35 2.13 -12.58 -5.45
C ALA A 35 3.38 -13.47 -5.33
N GLU A 36 4.54 -12.98 -5.80
CA GLU A 36 5.82 -13.70 -5.69
C GLU A 36 6.28 -13.85 -4.24
N MET A 37 6.03 -12.85 -3.39
CA MET A 37 6.33 -12.95 -1.95
C MET A 37 5.56 -14.08 -1.25
N LEU A 38 4.40 -14.48 -1.78
CA LEU A 38 3.58 -15.56 -1.26
C LEU A 38 3.79 -16.88 -1.99
N GLU A 39 4.71 -16.96 -2.96
CA GLU A 39 5.01 -18.22 -3.64
C GLU A 39 5.45 -19.26 -2.61
N ASP A 40 4.85 -20.43 -2.67
CA ASP A 40 5.06 -21.57 -1.75
C ASP A 40 4.76 -21.30 -0.26
N LYS A 41 4.03 -20.22 0.07
CA LYS A 41 3.62 -19.87 1.43
C LYS A 41 2.10 -19.90 1.57
N ALA A 42 1.63 -19.95 2.82
CA ALA A 42 0.22 -19.76 3.10
C ALA A 42 -0.19 -18.33 2.76
N ALA A 43 -1.25 -18.17 1.99
CA ALA A 43 -1.75 -16.84 1.60
C ALA A 43 -2.49 -16.18 2.78
N THR A 44 -1.73 -15.74 3.77
CA THR A 44 -2.21 -14.97 4.93
C THR A 44 -1.51 -13.62 4.99
N TYR A 45 -2.14 -12.65 5.65
CA TYR A 45 -1.49 -11.36 5.86
C TYR A 45 -0.18 -11.48 6.64
N GLY A 46 -0.12 -12.34 7.63
CA GLY A 46 1.10 -12.55 8.42
C GLY A 46 2.27 -13.07 7.60
N GLU A 47 2.03 -14.04 6.71
CA GLU A 47 3.06 -14.57 5.81
C GLU A 47 3.50 -13.51 4.77
N LEU A 48 2.54 -12.75 4.23
CA LEU A 48 2.85 -11.66 3.31
C LEU A 48 3.66 -10.56 4.00
N TYR A 49 3.29 -10.18 5.20
CA TYR A 49 4.02 -9.19 5.99
C TYR A 49 5.43 -9.67 6.34
N ALA A 50 5.60 -10.92 6.78
CA ALA A 50 6.91 -11.49 7.07
C ALA A 50 7.81 -11.53 5.83
N ALA A 51 7.26 -11.89 4.67
CA ALA A 51 7.99 -11.86 3.40
C ALA A 51 8.39 -10.44 3.00
N PHE A 52 7.48 -9.48 3.12
CA PHE A 52 7.75 -8.07 2.85
C PHE A 52 8.80 -7.48 3.80
N SER A 53 8.71 -7.78 5.10
CA SER A 53 9.72 -7.37 6.08
C SER A 53 11.10 -7.90 5.70
N GLY A 54 11.19 -9.17 5.28
CA GLY A 54 12.44 -9.75 4.78
C GLY A 54 12.99 -9.08 3.52
N GLU A 55 12.15 -8.51 2.65
CA GLU A 55 12.63 -7.69 1.52
C GLU A 55 13.18 -6.35 2.01
N CYS A 56 12.50 -5.68 2.95
CA CYS A 56 12.98 -4.43 3.53
C CYS A 56 14.30 -4.60 4.29
N ASP A 57 14.48 -5.74 4.96
CA ASP A 57 15.69 -6.02 5.76
C ASP A 57 16.95 -6.24 4.90
N LYS A 58 16.81 -6.46 3.59
CA LYS A 58 17.94 -6.50 2.65
C LYS A 58 18.55 -5.13 2.40
N GLU A 59 17.79 -4.06 2.65
CA GLU A 59 18.26 -2.70 2.49
C GLU A 59 19.01 -2.26 3.76
N HIS A 60 20.25 -1.78 3.59
CA HIS A 60 21.11 -1.38 4.72
C HIS A 60 20.84 0.06 5.17
N ASP A 61 20.38 0.90 4.25
CA ASP A 61 20.05 2.31 4.50
C ASP A 61 18.55 2.46 4.84
N GLU A 62 18.18 3.67 5.28
CA GLU A 62 16.77 4.06 5.37
C GLU A 62 16.08 3.96 4.00
N ILE A 63 14.84 3.53 4.02
CA ILE A 63 14.01 3.33 2.81
C ILE A 63 12.82 4.29 2.78
N VAL A 64 12.36 4.59 1.58
CA VAL A 64 11.06 5.23 1.34
C VAL A 64 10.07 4.15 0.91
N LEU A 65 8.97 4.02 1.62
CA LEU A 65 7.88 3.11 1.28
C LEU A 65 6.72 3.86 0.61
N CYS A 66 6.26 3.35 -0.52
CA CYS A 66 5.08 3.86 -1.22
C CYS A 66 4.12 2.70 -1.49
N GLY A 67 2.97 2.70 -0.85
CA GLY A 67 2.00 1.63 -0.97
C GLY A 67 0.60 2.09 -1.35
N LEU A 68 -0.09 1.27 -2.16
CA LEU A 68 -1.50 1.45 -2.51
C LEU A 68 -2.34 0.34 -1.88
N SER A 69 -3.44 0.69 -1.20
CA SER A 69 -4.43 -0.24 -0.66
C SER A 69 -3.78 -1.32 0.24
N LEU A 70 -3.74 -2.59 -0.16
CA LEU A 70 -3.02 -3.64 0.57
C LEU A 70 -1.53 -3.28 0.76
N GLY A 71 -0.89 -2.73 -0.27
CA GLY A 71 0.48 -2.24 -0.17
C GLY A 71 0.65 -1.12 0.85
N ALA A 72 -0.34 -0.23 0.99
CA ALA A 72 -0.33 0.82 2.00
C ALA A 72 -0.48 0.25 3.43
N VAL A 73 -1.28 -0.81 3.59
CA VAL A 73 -1.42 -1.50 4.89
C VAL A 73 -0.11 -2.16 5.31
N LEU A 74 0.60 -2.82 4.37
CA LEU A 74 1.92 -3.41 4.63
C LEU A 74 2.96 -2.34 4.98
N ALA A 75 3.00 -1.25 4.21
CA ALA A 75 3.92 -0.14 4.43
C ALA A 75 3.69 0.53 5.80
N LEU A 76 2.44 0.77 6.18
CA LEU A 76 2.08 1.31 7.48
C LEU A 76 2.48 0.38 8.62
N ASN A 77 2.20 -0.92 8.50
CA ASN A 77 2.59 -1.90 9.51
C ASN A 77 4.11 -1.93 9.70
N TYR A 78 4.87 -1.93 8.61
CA TYR A 78 6.32 -1.95 8.69
C TYR A 78 6.88 -0.66 9.33
N ALA A 79 6.34 0.51 8.98
CA ALA A 79 6.73 1.78 9.60
C ALA A 79 6.43 1.83 11.11
N ILE A 80 5.38 1.15 11.57
CA ILE A 80 5.05 1.01 12.99
C ILE A 80 6.07 0.11 13.72
N ASP A 81 6.47 -1.00 13.08
CA ASP A 81 7.35 -2.00 13.71
C ASP A 81 8.84 -1.62 13.59
N HIS A 82 9.22 -0.84 12.57
CA HIS A 82 10.59 -0.46 12.24
C HIS A 82 10.73 1.05 11.96
N PRO A 83 10.36 1.94 12.90
CA PRO A 83 10.32 3.39 12.66
C PRO A 83 11.67 3.97 12.24
N ASP A 84 12.78 3.43 12.77
CA ASP A 84 14.15 3.90 12.48
C ASP A 84 14.67 3.48 11.08
N LYS A 85 13.92 2.64 10.36
CA LYS A 85 14.27 2.19 9.00
C LYS A 85 13.58 3.03 7.91
N ILE A 86 12.59 3.85 8.27
CA ILE A 86 11.76 4.54 7.31
C ILE A 86 12.12 6.02 7.24
N LYS A 87 12.67 6.44 6.10
CA LYS A 87 12.94 7.84 5.80
C LYS A 87 11.67 8.65 5.54
N ALA A 88 10.75 8.06 4.77
CA ALA A 88 9.45 8.65 4.46
C ALA A 88 8.44 7.57 4.05
N LEU A 89 7.15 7.87 4.22
CA LEU A 89 6.06 6.93 3.98
C LEU A 89 4.99 7.56 3.09
N VAL A 90 4.60 6.86 2.03
CA VAL A 90 3.48 7.23 1.17
C VAL A 90 2.39 6.18 1.27
N LEU A 91 1.19 6.61 1.65
CA LEU A 91 0.03 5.75 1.89
C LEU A 91 -1.13 6.16 0.98
N ILE A 92 -1.42 5.34 -0.05
CA ILE A 92 -2.46 5.64 -1.03
C ILE A 92 -3.68 4.75 -0.78
N ALA A 93 -4.86 5.34 -0.66
CA ALA A 93 -6.12 4.64 -0.35
C ALA A 93 -6.01 3.76 0.90
N ALA A 94 -5.31 4.26 1.94
CA ALA A 94 -4.92 3.51 3.12
C ALA A 94 -6.08 3.30 4.10
N GLN A 95 -6.05 2.15 4.76
CA GLN A 95 -6.87 1.82 5.92
C GLN A 95 -5.95 1.56 7.12
N TYR A 96 -6.18 2.26 8.23
CA TYR A 96 -5.46 2.03 9.49
C TYR A 96 -6.23 1.09 10.43
N LYS A 97 -7.48 0.83 10.10
CA LYS A 97 -8.36 -0.14 10.74
C LYS A 97 -9.22 -0.81 9.68
N MET A 98 -9.13 -2.13 9.60
CA MET A 98 -9.84 -2.84 8.55
C MET A 98 -11.36 -2.78 8.73
N PRO A 99 -12.11 -2.43 7.66
CA PRO A 99 -13.56 -2.40 7.68
C PRO A 99 -14.13 -3.83 7.61
N LYS A 100 -14.13 -4.54 8.75
CA LYS A 100 -14.50 -5.98 8.86
C LYS A 100 -15.75 -6.37 8.10
N LYS A 101 -16.81 -5.55 8.16
CA LYS A 101 -18.08 -5.84 7.47
C LYS A 101 -17.91 -5.78 5.95
N LEU A 102 -17.18 -4.80 5.45
CA LEU A 102 -16.91 -4.62 4.01
C LEU A 102 -16.03 -5.76 3.49
N LEU A 103 -14.95 -6.12 4.20
CA LEU A 103 -14.08 -7.24 3.82
C LEU A 103 -14.81 -8.58 3.83
N LYS A 104 -15.68 -8.83 4.81
CA LYS A 104 -16.53 -10.05 4.82
C LYS A 104 -17.47 -10.10 3.64
N PHE A 105 -18.09 -8.97 3.28
CA PHE A 105 -18.95 -8.86 2.11
C PHE A 105 -18.18 -9.06 0.81
N GLN A 106 -17.02 -8.43 0.68
CA GLN A 106 -16.13 -8.59 -0.47
C GLN A 106 -15.68 -10.05 -0.62
N ASN A 107 -15.28 -10.71 0.46
CA ASN A 107 -14.92 -12.13 0.44
C ASN A 107 -16.11 -13.03 0.01
N MET A 108 -17.32 -12.68 0.41
CA MET A 108 -18.51 -13.39 -0.06
C MET A 108 -18.66 -13.23 -1.58
N LEU A 109 -18.50 -12.03 -2.13
CA LEU A 109 -18.54 -11.78 -3.57
C LEU A 109 -17.46 -12.54 -4.32
N PHE A 110 -16.22 -12.54 -3.81
CA PHE A 110 -15.09 -13.25 -4.42
C PHE A 110 -15.36 -14.75 -4.60
N ARG A 111 -16.15 -15.37 -3.70
CA ARG A 111 -16.53 -16.79 -3.84
C ARG A 111 -17.34 -17.08 -5.10
N PHE A 112 -18.07 -16.10 -5.62
CA PHE A 112 -18.89 -16.25 -6.83
C PHE A 112 -18.17 -15.81 -8.10
N MET A 113 -17.06 -15.09 -8.01
CA MET A 113 -16.29 -14.65 -9.17
C MET A 113 -15.52 -15.81 -9.84
N PRO A 114 -15.33 -15.77 -11.18
CA PRO A 114 -14.55 -16.79 -11.89
C PRO A 114 -13.09 -16.84 -11.44
N ASN A 115 -12.49 -18.03 -11.41
CA ASN A 115 -11.06 -18.20 -11.08
C ASN A 115 -10.13 -17.45 -12.04
N ALA A 116 -10.52 -17.27 -13.29
CA ALA A 116 -9.74 -16.57 -14.32
C ALA A 116 -9.47 -15.10 -13.93
N THR A 117 -10.41 -14.46 -13.23
CA THR A 117 -10.26 -13.07 -12.76
C THR A 117 -9.05 -12.91 -11.84
N PHE A 118 -8.80 -13.89 -10.97
CA PHE A 118 -7.71 -13.83 -9.99
C PHE A 118 -6.35 -14.20 -10.58
N LYS A 119 -6.33 -15.12 -11.54
CA LYS A 119 -5.09 -15.56 -12.21
C LYS A 119 -4.35 -14.43 -12.93
N GLN A 120 -5.08 -13.49 -13.51
CA GLN A 120 -4.47 -12.34 -14.19
C GLN A 120 -3.64 -11.44 -13.25
N PHE A 121 -3.88 -11.50 -11.94
CA PHE A 121 -3.16 -10.76 -10.90
C PHE A 121 -2.07 -11.60 -10.20
N GLY A 122 -1.82 -12.82 -10.66
CA GLY A 122 -0.82 -13.71 -10.07
C GLY A 122 -1.30 -14.49 -8.84
N PHE A 123 -2.56 -14.34 -8.41
CA PHE A 123 -3.12 -15.04 -7.25
C PHE A 123 -4.10 -16.14 -7.64
N LYS A 124 -4.21 -17.18 -6.81
CA LYS A 124 -5.35 -18.08 -6.83
C LYS A 124 -6.52 -17.45 -6.08
N LYS A 125 -7.74 -17.74 -6.49
CA LYS A 125 -8.95 -17.26 -5.80
C LYS A 125 -8.97 -17.57 -4.30
N ALA A 126 -8.55 -18.79 -3.93
CA ALA A 126 -8.47 -19.21 -2.54
C ALA A 126 -7.49 -18.35 -1.74
N ASP A 127 -6.37 -17.96 -2.34
CA ASP A 127 -5.34 -17.12 -1.71
C ASP A 127 -5.88 -15.73 -1.41
N VAL A 128 -6.58 -15.12 -2.38
CA VAL A 128 -7.22 -13.80 -2.18
C VAL A 128 -8.24 -13.83 -1.05
N ILE A 129 -9.09 -14.85 -1.01
CA ILE A 129 -10.11 -15.02 0.05
C ILE A 129 -9.44 -15.20 1.42
N SER A 130 -8.38 -16.00 1.51
CA SER A 130 -7.62 -16.24 2.73
C SER A 130 -6.92 -14.96 3.21
N LEU A 131 -6.24 -14.25 2.31
CA LEU A 131 -5.54 -13.01 2.58
C LEU A 131 -6.51 -11.93 3.12
N CYS A 132 -7.61 -11.67 2.43
CA CYS A 132 -8.64 -10.74 2.90
C CYS A 132 -9.27 -11.17 4.23
N GLY A 133 -9.41 -12.46 4.46
CA GLY A 133 -9.92 -13.02 5.72
C GLY A 133 -9.01 -12.72 6.91
N THR A 134 -7.71 -12.92 6.72
CA THR A 134 -6.70 -12.68 7.78
C THR A 134 -6.42 -11.19 8.00
N MET A 135 -6.58 -10.34 6.98
CA MET A 135 -6.48 -8.89 7.12
C MET A 135 -7.61 -8.29 7.96
N ALA A 136 -8.79 -8.91 7.99
CA ALA A 136 -9.98 -8.33 8.60
C ALA A 136 -9.83 -8.00 10.10
N GLU A 137 -8.85 -8.57 10.78
CA GLU A 137 -8.60 -8.35 12.21
C GLU A 137 -7.57 -7.23 12.49
N LEU A 138 -6.96 -6.63 11.46
CA LEU A 138 -5.96 -5.59 11.61
C LEU A 138 -6.57 -4.29 12.14
N ASP A 139 -5.93 -3.74 13.16
CA ASP A 139 -6.28 -2.44 13.76
C ASP A 139 -4.99 -1.80 14.31
N PHE A 140 -4.54 -0.73 13.69
CA PHE A 140 -3.26 -0.07 14.02
C PHE A 140 -3.44 1.15 14.93
N ARG A 141 -4.67 1.49 15.35
CA ARG A 141 -4.96 2.76 16.05
C ARG A 141 -4.05 3.03 17.24
N ASP A 142 -3.82 2.03 18.08
CA ASP A 142 -3.01 2.18 19.29
C ASP A 142 -1.51 2.25 19.02
N SER A 143 -1.09 1.96 17.77
CA SER A 143 0.32 1.92 17.36
C SER A 143 0.70 3.05 16.40
N LEU A 144 -0.25 3.86 15.92
CA LEU A 144 0.04 4.95 14.97
C LEU A 144 1.04 5.98 15.51
N CYS A 145 1.08 6.19 16.82
CA CYS A 145 2.04 7.10 17.47
C CYS A 145 3.51 6.68 17.31
N LYS A 146 3.78 5.44 16.88
CA LYS A 146 5.14 4.96 16.63
C LYS A 146 5.69 5.40 15.26
N VAL A 147 4.81 5.83 14.34
CA VAL A 147 5.24 6.36 13.03
C VAL A 147 5.87 7.73 13.25
N SER A 148 7.17 7.85 13.05
CA SER A 148 7.97 9.05 13.35
C SER A 148 8.48 9.76 12.09
N CYS A 149 8.39 9.14 10.92
CA CYS A 149 8.82 9.72 9.65
C CYS A 149 7.75 10.64 9.04
N PRO A 150 8.11 11.52 8.10
CA PRO A 150 7.16 12.25 7.27
C PRO A 150 6.24 11.31 6.48
N VAL A 151 4.94 11.61 6.43
CA VAL A 151 3.95 10.78 5.76
C VAL A 151 3.13 11.57 4.75
N LEU A 152 3.08 11.11 3.51
CA LEU A 152 2.14 11.58 2.50
C LEU A 152 0.97 10.59 2.41
N ILE A 153 -0.23 11.08 2.62
CA ILE A 153 -1.45 10.29 2.46
C ILE A 153 -2.20 10.78 1.23
N VAL A 154 -2.43 9.89 0.27
CA VAL A 154 -3.13 10.20 -0.97
C VAL A 154 -4.41 9.39 -1.06
N CYS A 155 -5.48 10.02 -1.54
CA CYS A 155 -6.72 9.31 -1.85
C CYS A 155 -7.39 9.91 -3.08
N GLY A 156 -7.87 9.06 -3.97
CA GLY A 156 -8.62 9.53 -5.13
C GLY A 156 -9.94 10.21 -4.73
N GLU A 157 -10.32 11.27 -5.44
CA GLU A 157 -11.57 12.01 -5.22
C GLU A 157 -12.82 11.11 -5.24
N LYS A 158 -12.79 10.07 -6.07
CA LYS A 158 -13.91 9.12 -6.26
C LYS A 158 -13.82 7.87 -5.38
N ASP A 159 -12.73 7.71 -4.61
CA ASP A 159 -12.57 6.57 -3.70
C ASP A 159 -13.33 6.80 -2.38
N ASN A 160 -14.65 6.72 -2.46
CA ASN A 160 -15.53 6.93 -1.30
C ASN A 160 -15.34 5.89 -0.19
N ALA A 161 -14.81 4.72 -0.52
CA ALA A 161 -14.61 3.64 0.44
C ALA A 161 -13.44 3.93 1.41
N ASN A 162 -12.40 4.61 0.93
CA ASN A 162 -11.16 4.83 1.69
C ASN A 162 -10.95 6.29 2.09
N LYS A 163 -11.62 7.26 1.43
CA LYS A 163 -11.43 8.70 1.66
C LYS A 163 -11.57 9.09 3.14
N LYS A 164 -12.60 8.59 3.82
CA LYS A 164 -12.82 8.90 5.24
C LYS A 164 -11.67 8.40 6.09
N ALA A 165 -11.26 7.13 5.92
CA ALA A 165 -10.17 6.53 6.68
C ALA A 165 -8.83 7.22 6.40
N SER A 166 -8.55 7.59 5.15
CA SER A 166 -7.33 8.33 4.76
C SER A 166 -7.26 9.70 5.41
N LYS A 167 -8.37 10.46 5.46
CA LYS A 167 -8.44 11.75 6.16
C LYS A 167 -8.27 11.61 7.68
N GLU A 168 -8.90 10.61 8.28
CA GLU A 168 -8.76 10.32 9.70
C GLU A 168 -7.32 9.92 10.04
N LEU A 169 -6.68 9.07 9.21
CA LEU A 169 -5.28 8.67 9.39
C LEU A 169 -4.34 9.87 9.41
N ALA A 170 -4.54 10.86 8.52
CA ALA A 170 -3.77 12.11 8.53
C ALA A 170 -3.92 12.87 9.85
N GLY A 171 -5.07 12.81 10.50
CA GLY A 171 -5.29 13.43 11.80
C GLY A 171 -4.62 12.71 12.98
N TYR A 172 -4.24 11.44 12.81
CA TYR A 172 -3.58 10.65 13.86
C TYR A 172 -2.04 10.71 13.79
N LEU A 173 -1.47 11.03 12.64
CA LEU A 173 -0.03 11.07 12.44
C LEU A 173 0.51 12.49 12.68
N SER A 174 1.64 12.60 13.39
CA SER A 174 2.18 13.89 13.82
C SER A 174 2.79 14.74 12.70
N ASP A 175 3.39 14.06 11.70
CA ASP A 175 3.99 14.69 10.53
C ASP A 175 3.39 14.07 9.27
N SER A 176 2.22 14.57 8.86
CA SER A 176 1.51 14.03 7.72
C SER A 176 0.84 15.11 6.88
N HIS A 177 0.80 14.86 5.56
CA HIS A 177 0.09 15.65 4.58
C HIS A 177 -0.95 14.79 3.88
N PHE A 178 -2.18 15.31 3.75
CA PHE A 178 -3.23 14.66 2.97
C PHE A 178 -3.41 15.35 1.61
N TYR A 179 -3.38 14.55 0.55
CA TYR A 179 -3.64 15.00 -0.82
C TYR A 179 -4.82 14.25 -1.44
N GLU A 180 -5.80 14.99 -1.97
CA GLU A 180 -6.92 14.41 -2.71
C GLU A 180 -6.63 14.49 -4.21
N LEU A 181 -6.41 13.34 -4.85
CA LEU A 181 -6.10 13.23 -6.27
C LEU A 181 -7.38 13.39 -7.10
N LEU A 182 -7.44 14.45 -7.92
CA LEU A 182 -8.64 14.79 -8.66
C LEU A 182 -8.98 13.75 -9.73
N LYS A 183 -10.28 13.49 -9.89
CA LYS A 183 -10.85 12.55 -10.88
C LYS A 183 -10.43 11.08 -10.72
N ALA A 184 -9.49 10.76 -9.85
CA ALA A 184 -9.06 9.39 -9.57
C ALA A 184 -10.02 8.66 -8.62
N GLY A 185 -10.13 7.34 -8.80
CA GLY A 185 -10.77 6.41 -7.88
C GLY A 185 -9.77 5.70 -7.00
N HIS A 186 -9.98 4.40 -6.80
CA HIS A 186 -9.16 3.57 -5.92
C HIS A 186 -7.75 3.27 -6.47
N GLU A 187 -7.66 3.03 -7.77
CA GLU A 187 -6.41 2.67 -8.46
C GLU A 187 -5.67 3.92 -8.96
N ALA A 188 -5.35 4.84 -8.04
CA ALA A 188 -4.78 6.14 -8.31
C ALA A 188 -3.50 6.09 -9.18
N ASN A 189 -2.69 5.05 -9.02
CA ASN A 189 -1.47 4.80 -9.80
C ASN A 189 -1.75 4.48 -11.29
N ILE A 190 -2.94 4.01 -11.62
CA ILE A 190 -3.38 3.72 -12.99
C ILE A 190 -4.27 4.84 -13.53
N GLU A 191 -5.17 5.37 -12.70
CA GLU A 191 -6.19 6.31 -13.12
C GLU A 191 -5.66 7.75 -13.29
N SER A 192 -4.62 8.14 -12.53
CA SER A 192 -4.03 9.48 -12.58
C SER A 192 -2.51 9.45 -12.34
N PRO A 193 -1.73 8.69 -13.15
CA PRO A 193 -0.33 8.43 -12.88
C PRO A 193 0.55 9.69 -12.97
N GLU A 194 0.27 10.63 -13.87
CA GLU A 194 1.06 11.86 -14.05
C GLU A 194 0.88 12.82 -12.85
N GLU A 195 -0.36 13.03 -12.40
CA GLU A 195 -0.64 13.86 -11.22
C GLU A 195 -0.07 13.21 -9.96
N LEU A 196 -0.24 11.89 -9.82
CA LEU A 196 0.34 11.15 -8.70
C LEU A 196 1.87 11.27 -8.68
N ALA A 197 2.54 11.09 -9.83
CA ALA A 197 3.99 11.22 -9.94
C ALA A 197 4.48 12.63 -9.54
N THR A 198 3.76 13.67 -9.93
CA THR A 198 4.05 15.06 -9.55
C THR A 198 4.00 15.22 -8.03
N VAL A 199 2.92 14.77 -7.41
CA VAL A 199 2.71 14.85 -5.95
C VAL A 199 3.78 14.05 -5.19
N LEU A 200 4.11 12.85 -5.67
CA LEU A 200 5.17 12.02 -5.10
C LEU A 200 6.53 12.73 -5.20
N GLN A 201 6.86 13.31 -6.37
CA GLN A 201 8.14 13.99 -6.55
C GLN A 201 8.28 15.22 -5.65
N GLU A 202 7.21 16.00 -5.48
CA GLU A 202 7.20 17.14 -4.55
C GLU A 202 7.46 16.67 -3.11
N PHE A 203 6.82 15.59 -2.69
CA PHE A 203 7.03 15.00 -1.37
C PHE A 203 8.45 14.46 -1.21
N TYR A 204 8.98 13.74 -2.20
CA TYR A 204 10.35 13.19 -2.13
C TYR A 204 11.40 14.29 -2.02
N ASN A 205 11.24 15.39 -2.76
CA ASN A 205 12.14 16.55 -2.67
C ASN A 205 12.12 17.21 -1.27
N SER A 206 11.01 17.09 -0.52
CA SER A 206 10.90 17.68 0.83
C SER A 206 11.56 16.84 1.93
N VAL A 207 11.88 15.59 1.64
CA VAL A 207 12.44 14.63 2.62
C VAL A 207 13.88 14.19 2.32
N GLU A 208 14.45 14.66 1.18
CA GLU A 208 15.86 14.53 0.87
C GLU A 208 16.70 15.44 1.77
#